data_05a6e2089df13c68599ae23efcb73667
#
_entry.id   05a6e2089df13c68599ae23efcb73667
#
_cell.length_a   1.000
_cell.length_b   1.000
_cell.length_c   1.000
_cell.angle_alpha   90.00
_cell.angle_beta   90.00
_cell.angle_gamma   90.00
#
_symmetry.space_group_name_H-M   'P 1'
#
loop_
_entity.id
_entity.type
_entity.pdbx_description
1 polymer ?
#
loop_
_entity_poly.entity_id
_entity_poly.type
_entity_poly.pdbx_seq_one_letter_code
_entity_poly.pdbx_strand_id
1 'polypeptide(L)'
;MEDKAPNNMKELAKNKKAGFDYEILEKFEAGVVLNGQEAKSIKTRSLSLAGSYIIVKPDGVFWVGAKIPAYQPANAGADYRDNRDRQLLLRKKEINRLAGFSAQKGLTFVPLRLYTKQRYEDSGKIKLEFGVGRGKKKYDKRETLKKRAVEREIAQKLSKF
;
A
#
# COMPACT_ATOMS: atom_id res chain seq x y z
N MET A 1 9.28 -23.56 -16.33
CA MET A 1 8.94 -22.44 -17.19
C MET A 1 8.16 -21.43 -16.37
N GLU A 2 8.82 -20.41 -15.98
CA GLU A 2 8.10 -19.31 -15.35
C GLU A 2 7.28 -18.63 -16.42
N ASP A 3 5.99 -18.93 -16.43
CA ASP A 3 5.04 -18.07 -17.10
C ASP A 3 5.08 -16.72 -16.39
N LYS A 4 5.99 -15.90 -16.84
CA LYS A 4 5.82 -14.47 -16.64
C LYS A 4 4.59 -14.08 -17.46
N ALA A 5 3.44 -14.31 -16.86
CA ALA A 5 2.25 -13.64 -17.33
C ALA A 5 2.66 -12.17 -17.54
N PRO A 6 2.35 -11.58 -18.69
CA PRO A 6 2.63 -10.17 -18.90
C PRO A 6 2.16 -9.46 -17.64
N ASN A 7 3.04 -8.69 -17.04
CA ASN A 7 2.76 -7.96 -15.82
C ASN A 7 1.71 -6.89 -16.12
N ASN A 8 0.46 -7.31 -16.26
CA ASN A 8 -0.68 -6.42 -16.39
C ASN A 8 -1.00 -5.77 -15.04
N MET A 9 0.04 -5.52 -14.27
CA MET A 9 -0.07 -4.84 -13.00
C MET A 9 0.04 -3.35 -13.23
N LYS A 10 -1.05 -2.64 -12.96
CA LYS A 10 -1.08 -1.18 -13.02
C LYS A 10 -0.95 -0.64 -11.60
N GLU A 11 0.12 0.07 -11.32
CA GLU A 11 0.30 0.75 -10.05
C GLU A 11 -0.59 1.99 -9.99
N LEU A 12 -1.41 2.09 -8.96
CA LEU A 12 -2.35 3.20 -8.75
C LEU A 12 -1.82 4.21 -7.74
N ALA A 13 -1.07 3.74 -6.76
CA ALA A 13 -0.43 4.59 -5.75
C ALA A 13 0.77 3.87 -5.15
N LYS A 14 1.77 4.63 -4.74
CA LYS A 14 2.98 4.11 -4.10
C LYS A 14 3.33 4.98 -2.90
N ASN A 15 3.67 4.35 -1.79
CA ASN A 15 4.15 5.03 -0.60
C ASN A 15 5.67 5.16 -0.64
N LYS A 16 6.14 6.26 -1.19
CA LYS A 16 7.58 6.51 -1.37
C LYS A 16 8.33 6.68 -0.05
N LYS A 17 7.64 7.13 0.99
CA LYS A 17 8.25 7.35 2.31
C LYS A 17 8.37 6.08 3.15
N ALA A 18 7.65 5.02 2.82
CA ALA A 18 7.64 3.79 3.62
C ALA A 18 9.04 3.19 3.80
N GLY A 19 9.81 3.10 2.71
CA GLY A 19 11.18 2.57 2.78
C GLY A 19 12.17 3.51 3.45
N PHE A 20 11.84 4.78 3.57
CA PHE A 20 12.65 5.76 4.29
C PHE A 20 12.37 5.75 5.80
N ASP A 21 11.10 5.68 6.17
CA ASP A 21 10.67 5.76 7.57
C ASP A 21 10.69 4.42 8.29
N TYR A 22 10.61 3.30 7.55
CA TYR A 22 10.48 1.96 8.13
C TYR A 22 11.44 0.96 7.50
N GLU A 23 11.94 0.07 8.33
CA GLU A 23 12.56 -1.17 7.88
C GLU A 23 11.45 -2.19 7.67
N ILE A 24 11.24 -2.64 6.43
CA ILE A 24 10.18 -3.58 6.09
C ILE A 24 10.69 -5.01 6.27
N LEU A 25 10.09 -5.72 7.23
CA LEU A 25 10.50 -7.08 7.59
C LEU A 25 9.80 -8.13 6.73
N GLU A 26 8.54 -7.91 6.39
CA GLU A 26 7.73 -8.84 5.60
C GLU A 26 6.64 -8.09 4.86
N LYS A 27 6.27 -8.58 3.67
CA LYS A 27 5.23 -7.97 2.82
C LYS A 27 4.04 -8.89 2.68
N PHE A 28 2.85 -8.29 2.59
CA PHE A 28 1.58 -8.96 2.39
C PHE A 28 0.80 -8.30 1.25
N GLU A 29 0.00 -9.08 0.57
CA GLU A 29 -0.92 -8.60 -0.45
C GLU A 29 -2.36 -8.91 -0.03
N ALA A 30 -3.22 -7.91 -0.05
CA ALA A 30 -4.61 -8.06 0.33
C ALA A 30 -5.55 -7.48 -0.73
N GLY A 31 -6.72 -8.08 -0.89
CA GLY A 31 -7.82 -7.44 -1.59
C GLY A 31 -8.41 -6.33 -0.72
N VAL A 32 -8.90 -5.27 -1.32
CA VAL A 32 -9.54 -4.16 -0.61
C VAL A 32 -11.03 -4.14 -0.92
N VAL A 33 -11.85 -4.15 0.11
CA VAL A 33 -13.31 -4.02 -0.03
C VAL A 33 -13.65 -2.53 -0.23
N LEU A 34 -14.03 -2.19 -1.44
CA LEU A 34 -14.33 -0.83 -1.86
C LEU A 34 -15.77 -0.73 -2.41
N ASN A 35 -16.39 0.44 -2.25
CA ASN A 35 -17.60 0.74 -2.98
C ASN A 35 -17.28 1.26 -4.39
N GLY A 36 -18.30 1.44 -5.24
CA GLY A 36 -18.10 1.86 -6.63
C GLY A 36 -17.45 3.23 -6.76
N GLN A 37 -17.79 4.18 -5.91
CA GLN A 37 -17.22 5.53 -5.90
C GLN A 37 -15.74 5.51 -5.53
N GLU A 38 -15.38 4.73 -4.51
CA GLU A 38 -13.99 4.57 -4.07
C GLU A 38 -13.14 3.92 -5.16
N ALA A 39 -13.62 2.83 -5.76
CA ALA A 39 -12.90 2.11 -6.79
C ALA A 39 -12.63 2.98 -8.03
N LYS A 40 -13.62 3.72 -8.50
CA LYS A 40 -13.47 4.64 -9.63
C LYS A 40 -12.55 5.82 -9.31
N SER A 41 -12.67 6.36 -8.11
CA SER A 41 -11.80 7.45 -7.65
C SER A 41 -10.33 7.04 -7.63
N ILE A 42 -10.03 5.87 -7.08
CA ILE A 42 -8.66 5.33 -7.03
C ILE A 42 -8.08 5.13 -8.43
N LYS A 43 -8.88 4.63 -9.37
CA LYS A 43 -8.43 4.36 -10.75
C LYS A 43 -8.20 5.63 -11.57
N THR A 44 -8.85 6.73 -11.23
CA THR A 44 -8.83 7.96 -12.03
C THR A 44 -8.07 9.12 -11.39
N ARG A 45 -7.81 9.08 -10.11
CA ARG A 45 -7.16 10.16 -9.37
C ARG A 45 -5.88 9.68 -8.69
N SER A 46 -4.96 10.61 -8.46
CA SER A 46 -3.81 10.35 -7.60
C SER A 46 -4.25 10.20 -6.15
N LEU A 47 -3.84 9.13 -5.52
CA LEU A 47 -4.11 8.85 -4.12
C LEU A 47 -2.79 8.83 -3.33
N SER A 48 -2.79 9.46 -2.16
CA SER A 48 -1.66 9.36 -1.24
C SER A 48 -1.91 8.25 -0.24
N LEU A 49 -0.93 7.36 -0.09
CA LEU A 49 -0.93 6.32 0.95
C LEU A 49 -0.30 6.83 2.25
N ALA A 50 0.37 7.98 2.21
CA ALA A 50 1.04 8.54 3.37
C ALA A 50 0.05 8.84 4.49
N GLY A 51 0.41 8.51 5.72
CA GLY A 51 -0.44 8.72 6.89
C GLY A 51 -1.51 7.66 7.11
N SER A 52 -1.72 6.75 6.14
CA SER A 52 -2.60 5.59 6.35
C SER A 52 -1.83 4.41 6.92
N TYR A 53 -2.52 3.49 7.52
CA TYR A 53 -1.92 2.30 8.11
C TYR A 53 -2.91 1.15 8.16
N ILE A 54 -2.42 -0.03 8.48
CA ILE A 54 -3.24 -1.23 8.61
C ILE A 54 -3.34 -1.61 10.08
N ILE A 55 -4.53 -2.01 10.52
CA ILE A 55 -4.77 -2.50 11.88
C ILE A 55 -5.42 -3.86 11.85
N VAL A 56 -5.12 -4.65 12.87
CA VAL A 56 -5.76 -5.96 13.10
C VAL A 56 -6.74 -5.78 14.24
N LYS A 57 -8.01 -6.05 13.97
CA LYS A 57 -9.11 -6.03 14.95
C LYS A 57 -9.67 -7.44 15.13
N PRO A 58 -10.45 -7.71 16.19
CA PRO A 58 -11.09 -9.03 16.35
C PRO A 58 -11.99 -9.43 15.18
N ASP A 59 -12.60 -8.47 14.49
CA ASP A 59 -13.50 -8.68 13.35
C ASP A 59 -12.79 -8.66 11.99
N GLY A 60 -11.48 -8.47 11.94
CA GLY A 60 -10.71 -8.53 10.70
C GLY A 60 -9.54 -7.59 10.62
N VAL A 61 -9.00 -7.46 9.43
CA VAL A 61 -7.88 -6.57 9.13
C VAL A 61 -8.41 -5.40 8.31
N PHE A 62 -8.03 -4.18 8.67
CA PHE A 62 -8.54 -2.95 8.07
C PHE A 62 -7.44 -2.00 7.68
N TRP A 63 -7.63 -1.37 6.54
CA TRP A 63 -6.83 -0.23 6.09
C TRP A 63 -7.53 1.05 6.54
N VAL A 64 -6.87 1.85 7.38
CA VAL A 64 -7.43 3.03 8.02
C VAL A 64 -6.60 4.27 7.73
N GLY A 65 -7.25 5.42 7.85
CA GLY A 65 -6.59 6.72 7.66
C GLY A 65 -6.36 7.12 6.20
N ALA A 66 -6.80 6.32 5.23
CA ALA A 66 -6.71 6.68 3.82
C ALA A 66 -7.90 7.53 3.41
N LYS A 67 -7.62 8.62 2.73
CA LYS A 67 -8.66 9.53 2.24
C LYS A 67 -8.89 9.29 0.75
N ILE A 68 -10.07 8.80 0.41
CA ILE A 68 -10.50 8.54 -0.97
C ILE A 68 -11.70 9.42 -1.28
N PRO A 69 -11.54 10.52 -2.02
CA PRO A 69 -12.65 11.39 -2.37
C PRO A 69 -13.65 10.66 -3.29
N ALA A 70 -14.90 11.08 -3.24
CA ALA A 70 -15.92 10.52 -4.13
C ALA A 70 -15.57 10.81 -5.59
N TYR A 71 -15.78 9.83 -6.47
CA TYR A 71 -15.56 9.98 -7.91
C TYR A 71 -16.52 11.03 -8.49
N GLN A 72 -17.79 10.94 -8.12
CA GLN A 72 -18.83 11.91 -8.47
C GLN A 72 -19.54 12.37 -7.21
N PRO A 73 -19.14 13.48 -6.59
CA PRO A 73 -19.72 13.92 -5.33
C PRO A 73 -21.24 14.07 -5.35
N ALA A 74 -21.81 14.50 -6.48
CA ALA A 74 -23.26 14.65 -6.63
C ALA A 74 -24.00 13.30 -6.57
N ASN A 75 -23.35 12.19 -6.94
CA ASN A 75 -23.93 10.85 -6.97
C ASN A 75 -23.49 9.98 -5.80
N ALA A 76 -22.65 10.49 -4.92
CA ALA A 76 -22.08 9.69 -3.83
C ALA A 76 -23.03 9.48 -2.66
N GLY A 77 -24.08 10.27 -2.56
CA GLY A 77 -25.00 10.26 -1.42
C GLY A 77 -24.46 11.04 -0.21
N ALA A 78 -25.36 11.40 0.70
CA ALA A 78 -25.04 12.18 1.90
C ALA A 78 -24.19 11.38 2.91
N ASP A 79 -24.22 10.06 2.85
CA ASP A 79 -23.53 9.17 3.79
C ASP A 79 -22.11 8.78 3.33
N TYR A 80 -21.64 9.29 2.20
CA TYR A 80 -20.30 8.99 1.71
C TYR A 80 -19.25 9.55 2.66
N ARG A 81 -18.35 8.68 3.11
CA ARG A 81 -17.20 9.07 3.94
C ARG A 81 -15.91 8.78 3.19
N ASP A 82 -15.10 9.79 2.96
CA ASP A 82 -13.83 9.67 2.27
C ASP A 82 -12.74 8.97 3.11
N ASN A 83 -12.89 8.95 4.42
CA ASN A 83 -11.94 8.36 5.38
C ASN A 83 -12.46 7.06 6.02
N ARG A 84 -13.38 6.36 5.37
CA ARG A 84 -13.94 5.10 5.86
C ARG A 84 -12.84 4.05 6.06
N ASP A 85 -12.95 3.25 7.13
CA ASP A 85 -12.11 2.07 7.32
C ASP A 85 -12.46 1.03 6.24
N ARG A 86 -11.46 0.52 5.54
CA ARG A 86 -11.68 -0.48 4.46
C ARG A 86 -11.17 -1.81 4.90
N GLN A 87 -12.04 -2.81 4.81
CA GLN A 87 -11.67 -4.18 5.14
C GLN A 87 -10.70 -4.73 4.10
N LEU A 88 -9.70 -5.44 4.57
CA LEU A 88 -8.75 -6.16 3.74
C LEU A 88 -9.09 -7.64 3.71
N LEU A 89 -9.00 -8.23 2.52
CA LEU A 89 -9.28 -9.65 2.31
C LEU A 89 -7.96 -10.41 2.29
N LEU A 90 -7.77 -11.24 3.30
CA LEU A 90 -6.58 -12.04 3.51
C LEU A 90 -6.97 -13.49 3.84
N ARG A 91 -6.04 -14.40 3.59
CA ARG A 91 -6.20 -15.79 4.00
C ARG A 91 -6.07 -15.91 5.52
N LYS A 92 -6.72 -16.91 6.10
CA LYS A 92 -6.68 -17.17 7.55
C LYS A 92 -5.24 -17.28 8.09
N LYS A 93 -4.36 -17.95 7.36
CA LYS A 93 -2.93 -18.04 7.70
C LYS A 93 -2.26 -16.69 7.82
N GLU A 94 -2.57 -15.79 6.88
CA GLU A 94 -2.01 -14.44 6.85
C GLU A 94 -2.55 -13.61 8.00
N ILE A 95 -3.84 -13.70 8.29
CA ILE A 95 -4.47 -13.01 9.42
C ILE A 95 -3.84 -13.45 10.75
N ASN A 96 -3.63 -14.74 10.92
CA ASN A 96 -2.98 -15.28 12.14
C ASN A 96 -1.55 -14.78 12.27
N ARG A 97 -0.82 -14.71 11.16
CA ARG A 97 0.55 -14.19 11.15
C ARG A 97 0.59 -12.71 11.49
N LEU A 98 -0.33 -11.92 10.94
CA LEU A 98 -0.47 -10.50 11.27
C LEU A 98 -0.83 -10.28 12.74
N ALA A 99 -1.70 -11.09 13.29
CA ALA A 99 -2.05 -11.04 14.71
C ALA A 99 -0.82 -11.26 15.60
N GLY A 100 0.05 -12.20 15.22
CA GLY A 100 1.32 -12.44 15.91
C GLY A 100 2.25 -11.22 15.87
N PHE A 101 2.38 -10.59 14.72
CA PHE A 101 3.17 -9.35 14.59
C PHE A 101 2.55 -8.19 15.37
N SER A 102 1.22 -8.07 15.35
CA SER A 102 0.49 -7.02 16.07
C SER A 102 0.74 -7.03 17.58
N ALA A 103 1.03 -8.19 18.14
CA ALA A 103 1.36 -8.34 19.56
C ALA A 103 2.78 -7.87 19.91
N GLN A 104 3.63 -7.66 18.94
CA GLN A 104 5.03 -7.24 19.15
C GLN A 104 5.14 -5.72 19.22
N LYS A 105 5.85 -5.21 20.22
CA LYS A 105 6.11 -3.77 20.36
C LYS A 105 7.04 -3.26 19.25
N GLY A 106 6.78 -2.05 18.78
CA GLY A 106 7.62 -1.38 17.80
C GLY A 106 7.38 -1.80 16.36
N LEU A 107 6.44 -2.71 16.09
CA LEU A 107 6.04 -3.09 14.76
C LEU A 107 4.73 -2.40 14.36
N THR A 108 4.66 -1.95 13.14
CA THR A 108 3.46 -1.36 12.56
C THR A 108 3.25 -1.91 11.15
N PHE A 109 2.04 -1.83 10.65
CA PHE A 109 1.72 -2.25 9.29
C PHE A 109 1.58 -1.00 8.43
N VAL A 110 2.37 -0.94 7.36
CA VAL A 110 2.50 0.25 6.52
C VAL A 110 2.08 -0.09 5.10
N PRO A 111 1.15 0.68 4.49
CA PRO A 111 0.82 0.48 3.09
C PRO A 111 2.01 0.84 2.21
N LEU A 112 2.31 0.00 1.23
CA LEU A 112 3.44 0.19 0.34
C LEU A 112 3.00 0.64 -1.05
N ARG A 113 2.03 -0.05 -1.63
CA ARG A 113 1.48 0.31 -2.93
C ARG A 113 0.07 -0.25 -3.14
N LEU A 114 -0.65 0.44 -3.98
CA LEU A 114 -1.98 0.07 -4.41
C LEU A 114 -1.93 -0.19 -5.92
N TYR A 115 -2.47 -1.31 -6.38
CA TYR A 115 -2.38 -1.71 -7.78
C TYR A 115 -3.53 -2.59 -8.21
N THR A 116 -3.70 -2.71 -9.52
CA THR A 116 -4.64 -3.68 -10.11
C THR A 116 -3.86 -4.78 -10.81
N LYS A 117 -4.34 -6.01 -10.69
CA LYS A 117 -3.90 -7.14 -11.49
C LYS A 117 -4.95 -7.41 -12.55
N GLN A 118 -4.64 -7.07 -13.80
CA GLN A 118 -5.50 -7.43 -14.92
C GLN A 118 -5.04 -8.77 -15.49
N ARG A 119 -5.74 -9.82 -15.20
CA ARG A 119 -5.49 -11.12 -15.86
C ARG A 119 -6.34 -11.32 -17.11
N TYR A 120 -7.52 -10.71 -17.17
CA TYR A 120 -8.48 -10.77 -18.26
C TYR A 120 -9.26 -9.45 -18.26
N GLU A 121 -9.91 -9.14 -19.36
CA GLU A 121 -10.51 -7.83 -19.68
C GLU A 121 -11.36 -7.14 -18.61
N ASP A 122 -11.66 -7.79 -17.49
CA ASP A 122 -12.60 -7.22 -16.52
C ASP A 122 -12.25 -7.38 -15.06
N SER A 123 -11.08 -7.81 -14.70
CA SER A 123 -10.79 -8.03 -13.29
C SER A 123 -9.99 -6.92 -12.62
N GLY A 124 -10.40 -5.68 -12.81
CA GLY A 124 -9.76 -4.53 -12.16
C GLY A 124 -9.85 -4.54 -10.64
N LYS A 125 -9.67 -5.70 -10.01
CA LYS A 125 -9.62 -5.84 -8.55
C LYS A 125 -8.42 -5.08 -8.02
N ILE A 126 -8.69 -4.20 -7.07
CA ILE A 126 -7.66 -3.40 -6.44
C ILE A 126 -7.04 -4.20 -5.31
N LYS A 127 -5.72 -4.29 -5.33
CA LYS A 127 -4.91 -4.95 -4.32
C LYS A 127 -4.06 -3.93 -3.59
N LEU A 128 -3.89 -4.14 -2.29
CA LEU A 128 -3.00 -3.35 -1.45
C LEU A 128 -1.84 -4.23 -1.00
N GLU A 129 -0.62 -3.83 -1.34
CA GLU A 129 0.58 -4.40 -0.77
C GLU A 129 0.96 -3.57 0.46
N PHE A 130 1.13 -4.23 1.58
CA PHE A 130 1.57 -3.60 2.82
C PHE A 130 2.66 -4.43 3.48
N GLY A 131 3.40 -3.81 4.36
CA GLY A 131 4.52 -4.46 5.04
C GLY A 131 4.45 -4.32 6.54
N VAL A 132 5.05 -5.28 7.23
CA VAL A 132 5.36 -5.16 8.66
C VAL A 132 6.65 -4.36 8.74
N GLY A 133 6.57 -3.20 9.38
CA GLY A 133 7.69 -2.27 9.47
C GLY A 133 8.08 -1.96 10.90
N ARG A 134 9.38 -1.76 11.08
CA ARG A 134 9.95 -1.19 12.28
C ARG A 134 10.38 0.24 11.98
N GLY A 135 9.97 1.20 12.81
CA GLY A 135 10.38 2.59 12.63
C GLY A 135 11.91 2.73 12.65
N LYS A 136 12.46 3.40 11.64
CA LYS A 136 13.90 3.67 11.59
C LYS A 136 14.27 4.78 12.57
N LYS A 137 15.39 4.61 13.26
CA LYS A 137 16.00 5.66 14.06
C LYS A 137 16.56 6.76 13.16
N LYS A 138 16.73 7.95 13.69
CA LYS A 138 17.24 9.10 12.95
C LYS A 138 18.57 8.80 12.23
N TYR A 139 19.45 8.03 12.83
CA TYR A 139 20.71 7.59 12.24
C TYR A 139 20.49 6.73 10.99
N ASP A 140 19.60 5.75 11.07
CA ASP A 140 19.29 4.83 9.96
C ASP A 140 18.69 5.59 8.76
N LYS A 141 17.89 6.61 9.04
CA LYS A 141 17.32 7.48 7.99
C LYS A 141 18.40 8.26 7.25
N ARG A 142 19.40 8.78 7.96
CA ARG A 142 20.55 9.47 7.35
C ARG A 142 21.36 8.56 6.45
N GLU A 143 21.62 7.34 6.88
CA GLU A 143 22.32 6.32 6.09
C GLU A 143 21.57 6.01 4.79
N THR A 144 20.26 5.84 4.87
CA THR A 144 19.41 5.59 3.70
C THR A 144 19.47 6.74 2.70
N LEU A 145 19.47 7.99 3.18
CA LEU A 145 19.60 9.17 2.32
C LEU A 145 20.95 9.23 1.63
N LYS A 146 22.04 8.96 2.35
CA LYS A 146 23.40 8.91 1.79
C LYS A 146 23.51 7.86 0.70
N LYS A 147 22.98 6.66 0.95
CA LYS A 147 22.99 5.56 -0.02
C LYS A 147 22.24 5.95 -1.29
N ARG A 148 21.04 6.53 -1.16
CA ARG A 148 20.24 7.00 -2.31
C ARG A 148 20.96 8.08 -3.11
N ALA A 149 21.65 9.01 -2.45
CA ALA A 149 22.43 10.06 -3.11
C ALA A 149 23.56 9.45 -3.94
N VAL A 150 24.31 8.50 -3.38
CA VAL A 150 25.38 7.80 -4.09
C VAL A 150 24.83 7.03 -5.29
N GLU A 151 23.74 6.32 -5.14
CA GLU A 151 23.09 5.59 -6.23
C GLU A 151 22.65 6.52 -7.36
N ARG A 152 22.13 7.69 -7.04
CA ARG A 152 21.77 8.71 -8.05
C ARG A 152 22.98 9.23 -8.82
N GLU A 153 24.08 9.50 -8.14
CA GLU A 153 25.32 9.95 -8.77
C GLU A 153 25.86 8.90 -9.73
N ILE A 154 25.87 7.64 -9.33
CA ILE A 154 26.31 6.52 -10.16
C ILE A 154 25.40 6.40 -11.40
N ALA A 155 24.09 6.46 -11.22
CA ALA A 155 23.14 6.42 -12.32
C ALA A 155 23.33 7.58 -13.31
N GLN A 156 23.59 8.79 -12.82
CA GLN A 156 23.89 9.96 -13.66
C GLN A 156 25.19 9.80 -14.46
N LYS A 157 26.23 9.26 -13.85
CA LYS A 157 27.50 8.99 -14.53
C LYS A 157 27.34 7.93 -15.61
N LEU A 158 26.57 6.88 -15.32
CA LEU A 158 26.32 5.79 -16.30
C LEU A 158 25.45 6.26 -17.46
N SER A 159 24.55 7.21 -17.28
CA SER A 159 23.69 7.73 -18.34
C SER A 159 24.42 8.65 -19.32
N LYS A 160 25.64 9.08 -19.00
CA LYS A 160 26.48 9.95 -19.87
C LYS A 160 27.39 9.20 -20.84
N PHE A 161 27.38 7.89 -20.77
CA PHE A 161 28.17 7.04 -21.66
C PHE A 161 27.33 6.35 -22.72
#